data_1e897e95ab3336c704ec06dc0ac93b9e
#
_entry.id   1e897e95ab3336c704ec06dc0ac93b9e
#
_cell.length_a   1.000
_cell.length_b   1.000
_cell.length_c   1.000
_cell.angle_alpha   90.00
_cell.angle_beta   90.00
_cell.angle_gamma   90.00
#
_symmetry.space_group_name_H-M   'P 1'
#
loop_
_entity.id
_entity.type
_entity.pdbx_description
1 polymer ?
#
loop_
_entity_poly.entity_id
_entity_poly.type
_entity_poly.pdbx_seq_one_letter_code
_entity_poly.pdbx_strand_id
1 'polypeptide(L)'
;MPVYNEPDKKKWTKDKRHWYFRCTYEDINGNKKRYKSKMYVSQDEARDAESNFLLKVKTHDKHEDIFVKTLIDEFLFYKKRSIKSSTYYGLETYINKHIRPIFNNKKISQVKANTINLWLEDIESKNFNIKYQNKLIGLMRDIIRYAKDNYDINSKVLSLLQSVKDESPIEKEKLTNFWTYEEWKQFIKYVDDEYYYLVFNFLYFTGCRIGEVMALNWHDLDFKNKTISITKSLNAKVGNKSYVITSPKTSNSVRKVEIPDGLLKLLKTHYSNEKRIFNFNDDMFIFGNVNHLALTTLRTHLDEYIKLSKVKRITPHGFRHSHVSLLVYLGCDFRDIAERIGDTITMVQNTYYHMYPEEKSKAVELLNTL
;
A
#
# COMPACT_ATOMS: atom_id res chain seq x y z
N MET A 1 -50.82 -2.51 6.57
CA MET A 1 -51.41 -2.75 7.90
C MET A 1 -52.08 -1.50 8.42
N PRO A 2 -52.99 -1.58 9.39
CA PRO A 2 -53.75 -0.37 9.79
C PRO A 2 -52.87 0.58 10.61
N VAL A 3 -52.85 1.85 10.18
CA VAL A 3 -52.40 2.99 10.94
C VAL A 3 -53.59 3.43 11.86
N TYR A 4 -53.27 3.74 13.08
CA TYR A 4 -54.26 4.04 14.11
C TYR A 4 -54.27 5.51 14.47
N ASN A 5 -55.48 6.02 14.74
CA ASN A 5 -55.64 7.35 15.30
C ASN A 5 -55.86 7.21 16.81
N GLU A 6 -55.18 8.01 17.64
CA GLU A 6 -55.42 8.03 19.09
C GLU A 6 -56.67 8.89 19.34
N PRO A 7 -57.80 8.27 19.81
CA PRO A 7 -59.05 8.97 19.96
C PRO A 7 -59.07 9.92 21.16
N ASP A 8 -58.22 9.66 22.16
CA ASP A 8 -58.18 10.50 23.36
C ASP A 8 -57.22 11.69 23.14
N LYS A 9 -57.84 12.88 22.99
CA LYS A 9 -57.08 14.13 22.79
C LYS A 9 -56.14 14.48 23.91
N LYS A 10 -56.33 13.94 25.14
CA LYS A 10 -55.41 14.15 26.27
C LYS A 10 -54.07 13.40 26.11
N LYS A 11 -54.02 12.40 25.23
CA LYS A 11 -52.85 11.62 24.92
C LYS A 11 -52.08 12.15 23.70
N TRP A 12 -52.62 13.18 23.05
CA TRP A 12 -51.90 13.82 21.92
C TRP A 12 -50.66 14.53 22.41
N THR A 13 -49.64 14.56 21.57
CA THR A 13 -48.42 15.33 21.86
C THR A 13 -48.72 16.83 21.79
N LYS A 14 -47.87 17.69 22.38
CA LYS A 14 -47.97 19.15 22.31
C LYS A 14 -48.09 19.66 20.88
N ASP A 15 -47.48 18.96 19.91
CA ASP A 15 -47.52 19.28 18.48
C ASP A 15 -48.72 18.65 17.75
N LYS A 16 -49.76 18.27 18.47
CA LYS A 16 -51.00 17.66 17.93
C LYS A 16 -50.75 16.36 17.14
N ARG A 17 -49.70 15.61 17.42
CA ARG A 17 -49.42 14.30 16.82
C ARG A 17 -50.30 13.27 17.46
N HIS A 18 -51.04 12.49 16.66
CA HIS A 18 -52.03 11.51 17.15
C HIS A 18 -52.12 10.26 16.27
N TRP A 19 -51.38 10.22 15.15
CA TRP A 19 -51.32 9.02 14.29
C TRP A 19 -50.13 8.16 14.67
N TYR A 20 -50.32 6.84 14.77
CA TYR A 20 -49.28 5.86 15.05
C TYR A 20 -49.59 4.55 14.35
N PHE A 21 -48.57 3.71 14.17
CA PHE A 21 -48.75 2.34 13.69
C PHE A 21 -48.34 1.32 14.75
N ARG A 22 -48.93 0.11 14.62
CA ARG A 22 -48.52 -1.06 15.36
C ARG A 22 -48.25 -2.16 14.36
N CYS A 23 -47.14 -2.85 14.48
CA CYS A 23 -46.81 -4.01 13.66
C CYS A 23 -46.28 -5.15 14.53
N THR A 24 -46.45 -6.35 14.03
CA THR A 24 -45.78 -7.53 14.56
C THR A 24 -44.70 -7.91 13.58
N TYR A 25 -43.48 -8.09 14.05
CA TYR A 25 -42.33 -8.51 13.25
C TYR A 25 -41.62 -9.67 13.94
N GLU A 26 -40.89 -10.46 13.20
CA GLU A 26 -40.03 -11.49 13.75
C GLU A 26 -38.65 -10.86 14.00
N ASP A 27 -38.08 -11.11 15.18
CA ASP A 27 -36.71 -10.73 15.48
C ASP A 27 -35.72 -11.73 14.87
N ILE A 28 -34.43 -11.43 14.95
CA ILE A 28 -33.33 -12.25 14.44
C ILE A 28 -33.32 -13.69 14.96
N ASN A 29 -34.04 -13.97 16.04
CA ASN A 29 -34.17 -15.31 16.65
C ASN A 29 -35.47 -16.03 16.23
N GLY A 30 -36.26 -15.45 15.31
CA GLY A 30 -37.55 -15.97 14.89
C GLY A 30 -38.69 -15.69 15.87
N ASN A 31 -38.45 -14.87 16.89
CA ASN A 31 -39.49 -14.58 17.90
C ASN A 31 -40.38 -13.43 17.41
N LYS A 32 -41.70 -13.61 17.50
CA LYS A 32 -42.67 -12.57 17.17
C LYS A 32 -42.69 -11.46 18.21
N LYS A 33 -42.29 -10.24 17.81
CA LYS A 33 -42.31 -9.02 18.62
C LYS A 33 -43.37 -8.05 18.13
N ARG A 34 -43.96 -7.32 19.08
CA ARG A 34 -44.92 -6.25 18.77
C ARG A 34 -44.24 -4.91 18.96
N TYR A 35 -44.39 -4.03 17.97
CA TYR A 35 -43.84 -2.67 17.99
C TYR A 35 -44.97 -1.64 17.87
N LYS A 36 -44.95 -0.61 18.71
CA LYS A 36 -45.77 0.59 18.60
C LYS A 36 -44.88 1.78 18.32
N SER A 37 -45.14 2.51 17.24
CA SER A 37 -44.37 3.68 16.86
C SER A 37 -44.62 4.87 17.81
N LYS A 38 -43.79 5.93 17.68
CA LYS A 38 -44.11 7.26 18.15
C LYS A 38 -45.33 7.79 17.38
N MET A 39 -45.93 8.90 17.86
CA MET A 39 -47.04 9.56 17.18
C MET A 39 -46.55 10.53 16.08
N TYR A 40 -47.30 10.59 14.99
CA TYR A 40 -47.07 11.42 13.81
C TYR A 40 -48.21 12.42 13.63
N VAL A 41 -47.98 13.48 12.85
CA VAL A 41 -48.97 14.54 12.62
C VAL A 41 -50.07 14.10 11.65
N SER A 42 -49.72 13.32 10.63
CA SER A 42 -50.64 12.85 9.61
C SER A 42 -50.64 11.31 9.50
N GLN A 43 -51.70 10.79 8.86
CA GLN A 43 -51.85 9.38 8.55
C GLN A 43 -50.78 8.93 7.56
N ASP A 44 -50.43 9.78 6.61
CA ASP A 44 -49.46 9.46 5.56
C ASP A 44 -48.04 9.39 6.15
N GLU A 45 -47.64 10.31 7.03
CA GLU A 45 -46.38 10.22 7.77
C GLU A 45 -46.27 8.92 8.57
N ALA A 46 -47.35 8.48 9.20
CA ALA A 46 -47.36 7.25 9.96
C ALA A 46 -47.25 6.01 9.06
N ARG A 47 -47.83 6.06 7.83
CA ARG A 47 -47.71 5.00 6.82
C ARG A 47 -46.30 4.90 6.24
N ASP A 48 -45.70 6.04 5.93
CA ASP A 48 -44.33 6.11 5.43
C ASP A 48 -43.34 5.60 6.48
N ALA A 49 -43.57 5.99 7.74
CA ALA A 49 -42.76 5.50 8.86
C ALA A 49 -42.94 3.98 9.10
N GLU A 50 -44.14 3.43 8.93
CA GLU A 50 -44.39 1.99 8.97
C GLU A 50 -43.64 1.27 7.86
N SER A 51 -43.77 1.75 6.62
CA SER A 51 -43.09 1.19 5.44
C SER A 51 -41.57 1.18 5.62
N ASN A 52 -41.01 2.30 6.09
CA ASN A 52 -39.60 2.44 6.38
C ASN A 52 -39.14 1.53 7.53
N PHE A 53 -39.97 1.37 8.57
CA PHE A 53 -39.67 0.45 9.68
C PHE A 53 -39.68 -1.02 9.20
N LEU A 54 -40.69 -1.42 8.43
CA LEU A 54 -40.78 -2.78 7.89
C LEU A 54 -39.67 -3.08 6.87
N LEU A 55 -39.29 -2.10 6.06
CA LEU A 55 -38.12 -2.19 5.18
C LEU A 55 -36.84 -2.39 6.00
N LYS A 56 -36.63 -1.60 7.06
CA LYS A 56 -35.49 -1.75 7.97
C LYS A 56 -35.46 -3.11 8.65
N VAL A 57 -36.61 -3.59 9.16
CA VAL A 57 -36.71 -4.92 9.77
C VAL A 57 -36.37 -6.01 8.76
N LYS A 58 -36.97 -5.95 7.55
CA LYS A 58 -36.66 -6.91 6.47
C LYS A 58 -35.21 -6.88 5.99
N THR A 59 -34.58 -5.69 6.00
CA THR A 59 -33.18 -5.55 5.65
C THR A 59 -32.25 -6.00 6.79
N HIS A 60 -32.60 -5.74 8.05
CA HIS A 60 -31.88 -6.23 9.23
C HIS A 60 -31.86 -7.75 9.30
N ASP A 61 -33.03 -8.42 9.07
CA ASP A 61 -33.09 -9.87 9.10
C ASP A 61 -32.26 -10.58 8.03
N LYS A 62 -31.96 -9.90 6.92
CA LYS A 62 -31.13 -10.48 5.85
C LYS A 62 -29.62 -10.32 6.06
N HIS A 63 -29.18 -9.42 6.93
CA HIS A 63 -27.76 -8.99 6.91
C HIS A 63 -26.97 -9.34 8.18
N GLU A 64 -27.61 -9.56 9.32
CA GLU A 64 -26.88 -9.82 10.57
C GLU A 64 -26.22 -11.18 10.66
N ASP A 65 -26.55 -12.12 9.78
CA ASP A 65 -26.09 -13.52 9.87
C ASP A 65 -25.35 -14.04 8.64
N ILE A 66 -24.78 -13.15 7.82
CA ILE A 66 -23.94 -13.58 6.70
C ILE A 66 -22.61 -14.16 7.21
N PHE A 67 -22.07 -15.11 6.46
CA PHE A 67 -20.74 -15.61 6.72
C PHE A 67 -19.67 -14.55 6.48
N VAL A 68 -18.66 -14.51 7.32
CA VAL A 68 -17.50 -13.62 7.13
C VAL A 68 -16.81 -13.87 5.79
N LYS A 69 -16.88 -15.08 5.24
CA LYS A 69 -16.44 -15.39 3.88
C LYS A 69 -17.11 -14.47 2.86
N THR A 70 -18.43 -14.37 2.88
CA THR A 70 -19.22 -13.54 1.95
C THR A 70 -18.87 -12.07 2.13
N LEU A 71 -18.80 -11.59 3.36
CA LEU A 71 -18.38 -10.23 3.67
C LEU A 71 -16.99 -9.89 3.11
N ILE A 72 -16.03 -10.80 3.27
CA ILE A 72 -14.67 -10.61 2.74
C ILE A 72 -14.69 -10.57 1.21
N ASP A 73 -15.47 -11.44 0.55
CA ASP A 73 -15.57 -11.47 -0.89
C ASP A 73 -16.14 -10.15 -1.44
N GLU A 74 -17.16 -9.60 -0.80
CA GLU A 74 -17.75 -8.31 -1.12
C GLU A 74 -16.78 -7.15 -0.87
N PHE A 75 -16.10 -7.14 0.28
CA PHE A 75 -15.06 -6.17 0.60
C PHE A 75 -13.94 -6.18 -0.43
N LEU A 76 -13.47 -7.35 -0.83
CA LEU A 76 -12.46 -7.50 -1.86
C LEU A 76 -12.96 -7.01 -3.22
N PHE A 77 -14.20 -7.31 -3.59
CA PHE A 77 -14.81 -6.80 -4.81
C PHE A 77 -14.90 -5.27 -4.82
N TYR A 78 -15.31 -4.67 -3.69
CA TYR A 78 -15.32 -3.21 -3.51
C TYR A 78 -13.91 -2.61 -3.65
N LYS A 79 -12.92 -3.17 -2.95
CA LYS A 79 -11.53 -2.70 -2.99
C LYS A 79 -10.90 -2.81 -4.38
N LYS A 80 -11.21 -3.85 -5.14
CA LYS A 80 -10.69 -4.07 -6.50
C LYS A 80 -10.98 -2.90 -7.44
N ARG A 81 -12.08 -2.18 -7.22
CA ARG A 81 -12.50 -1.02 -8.03
C ARG A 81 -11.80 0.28 -7.64
N SER A 82 -11.31 0.38 -6.39
CA SER A 82 -10.80 1.62 -5.81
C SER A 82 -9.28 1.67 -5.64
N ILE A 83 -8.58 0.52 -5.72
CA ILE A 83 -7.14 0.45 -5.47
C ILE A 83 -6.40 -0.19 -6.66
N LYS A 84 -5.09 0.11 -6.78
CA LYS A 84 -4.24 -0.48 -7.81
C LYS A 84 -4.14 -2.00 -7.66
N SER A 85 -4.06 -2.72 -8.79
CA SER A 85 -4.01 -4.18 -8.81
C SER A 85 -2.92 -4.77 -7.90
N SER A 86 -1.73 -4.20 -7.87
CA SER A 86 -0.64 -4.67 -6.99
C SER A 86 -0.99 -4.55 -5.51
N THR A 87 -1.68 -3.48 -5.11
CA THR A 87 -2.17 -3.28 -3.74
C THR A 87 -3.28 -4.26 -3.41
N TYR A 88 -4.20 -4.48 -4.36
CA TYR A 88 -5.29 -5.45 -4.21
C TYR A 88 -4.76 -6.87 -3.95
N TYR A 89 -3.85 -7.36 -4.78
CA TYR A 89 -3.30 -8.72 -4.60
C TYR A 89 -2.49 -8.87 -3.30
N GLY A 90 -1.78 -7.82 -2.90
CA GLY A 90 -1.14 -7.81 -1.59
C GLY A 90 -2.15 -7.92 -0.44
N LEU A 91 -3.23 -7.14 -0.51
CA LEU A 91 -4.32 -7.16 0.47
C LEU A 91 -5.01 -8.53 0.50
N GLU A 92 -5.35 -9.09 -0.66
CA GLU A 92 -5.95 -10.42 -0.80
C GLU A 92 -5.05 -11.51 -0.20
N THR A 93 -3.73 -11.43 -0.44
CA THR A 93 -2.76 -12.37 0.14
C THR A 93 -2.77 -12.32 1.68
N TYR A 94 -2.79 -11.13 2.30
CA TYR A 94 -2.88 -10.99 3.75
C TYR A 94 -4.18 -11.55 4.30
N ILE A 95 -5.31 -11.26 3.66
CA ILE A 95 -6.63 -11.78 4.06
C ILE A 95 -6.63 -13.30 4.00
N ASN A 96 -6.20 -13.89 2.88
CA ASN A 96 -6.20 -15.33 2.68
C ASN A 96 -5.28 -16.06 3.67
N LYS A 97 -4.14 -15.45 4.03
CA LYS A 97 -3.16 -16.07 4.91
C LYS A 97 -3.51 -15.92 6.40
N HIS A 98 -4.10 -14.79 6.83
CA HIS A 98 -4.20 -14.45 8.25
C HIS A 98 -5.61 -14.23 8.77
N ILE A 99 -6.60 -13.98 7.90
CA ILE A 99 -7.97 -13.69 8.31
C ILE A 99 -8.91 -14.85 7.96
N ARG A 100 -8.94 -15.25 6.71
CA ARG A 100 -9.83 -16.33 6.24
C ARG A 100 -9.71 -17.64 7.03
N PRO A 101 -8.52 -18.14 7.41
CA PRO A 101 -8.42 -19.42 8.13
C PRO A 101 -9.19 -19.44 9.45
N ILE A 102 -9.33 -18.29 10.11
CA ILE A 102 -9.95 -18.15 11.43
C ILE A 102 -11.42 -17.73 11.33
N PHE A 103 -11.76 -16.89 10.35
CA PHE A 103 -13.07 -16.23 10.32
C PHE A 103 -14.01 -16.73 9.24
N ASN A 104 -13.55 -17.41 8.19
CA ASN A 104 -14.32 -17.73 6.99
C ASN A 104 -15.64 -18.47 7.29
N ASN A 105 -15.59 -19.43 8.22
CA ASN A 105 -16.73 -20.27 8.60
C ASN A 105 -17.57 -19.71 9.75
N LYS A 106 -17.26 -18.49 10.20
CA LYS A 106 -18.03 -17.80 11.25
C LYS A 106 -19.06 -16.89 10.61
N LYS A 107 -20.22 -16.79 11.24
CA LYS A 107 -21.18 -15.74 10.96
C LYS A 107 -20.71 -14.42 11.58
N ILE A 108 -21.14 -13.28 11.04
CA ILE A 108 -20.73 -11.96 11.58
C ILE A 108 -21.17 -11.82 13.04
N SER A 109 -22.35 -12.31 13.41
CA SER A 109 -22.85 -12.32 14.79
C SER A 109 -21.93 -13.07 15.77
N GLN A 110 -21.12 -14.00 15.28
CA GLN A 110 -20.14 -14.77 16.05
C GLN A 110 -18.79 -14.08 16.20
N VAL A 111 -18.54 -12.98 15.47
CA VAL A 111 -17.31 -12.17 15.59
C VAL A 111 -17.43 -11.27 16.82
N LYS A 112 -17.20 -11.85 17.99
CA LYS A 112 -17.25 -11.18 19.29
C LYS A 112 -15.86 -10.81 19.79
N ALA A 113 -15.80 -10.06 20.89
CA ALA A 113 -14.54 -9.63 21.51
C ALA A 113 -13.55 -10.80 21.73
N ASN A 114 -14.02 -11.91 22.25
CA ASN A 114 -13.19 -13.10 22.48
C ASN A 114 -12.56 -13.64 21.19
N THR A 115 -13.32 -13.67 20.09
CA THR A 115 -12.79 -14.15 18.79
C THR A 115 -11.70 -13.23 18.24
N ILE A 116 -11.85 -11.91 18.44
CA ILE A 116 -10.85 -10.93 18.03
C ILE A 116 -9.59 -11.04 18.91
N ASN A 117 -9.77 -11.18 20.22
CA ASN A 117 -8.63 -11.30 21.14
C ASN A 117 -7.80 -12.57 20.84
N LEU A 118 -8.43 -13.72 20.62
CA LEU A 118 -7.73 -14.95 20.22
C LEU A 118 -6.97 -14.78 18.89
N TRP A 119 -7.51 -14.02 17.94
CA TRP A 119 -6.82 -13.73 16.70
C TRP A 119 -5.64 -12.77 16.91
N LEU A 120 -5.75 -11.77 17.77
CA LEU A 120 -4.66 -10.87 18.13
C LEU A 120 -3.52 -11.63 18.83
N GLU A 121 -3.86 -12.51 19.77
CA GLU A 121 -2.90 -13.41 20.43
C GLU A 121 -2.19 -14.33 19.43
N ASP A 122 -2.91 -14.88 18.44
CA ASP A 122 -2.30 -15.68 17.36
C ASP A 122 -1.32 -14.86 16.50
N ILE A 123 -1.64 -13.60 16.18
CA ILE A 123 -0.72 -12.70 15.45
C ILE A 123 0.52 -12.40 16.29
N GLU A 124 0.35 -12.11 17.57
CA GLU A 124 1.43 -11.78 18.49
C GLU A 124 2.37 -12.96 18.69
N SER A 125 1.82 -14.18 18.88
CA SER A 125 2.60 -15.43 19.04
C SER A 125 3.50 -15.77 17.86
N LYS A 126 3.20 -15.23 16.66
CA LYS A 126 4.00 -15.42 15.44
C LYS A 126 5.23 -14.52 15.34
N ASN A 127 5.49 -13.69 16.35
CA ASN A 127 6.64 -12.79 16.41
C ASN A 127 6.83 -11.93 15.14
N PHE A 128 5.74 -11.50 14.53
CA PHE A 128 5.81 -10.55 13.42
C PHE A 128 6.29 -9.18 13.91
N ASN A 129 7.03 -8.46 13.08
CA ASN A 129 7.37 -7.08 13.41
C ASN A 129 6.09 -6.23 13.57
N ILE A 130 6.17 -5.17 14.39
CA ILE A 130 5.04 -4.32 14.76
C ILE A 130 4.35 -3.70 13.53
N LYS A 131 5.13 -3.28 12.52
CA LYS A 131 4.58 -2.73 11.26
C LYS A 131 3.69 -3.74 10.54
N TYR A 132 4.09 -5.02 10.53
CA TYR A 132 3.30 -6.09 9.92
C TYR A 132 2.04 -6.42 10.72
N GLN A 133 2.15 -6.51 12.05
CA GLN A 133 1.00 -6.70 12.95
C GLN A 133 -0.01 -5.57 12.74
N ASN A 134 0.43 -4.32 12.77
CA ASN A 134 -0.43 -3.16 12.56
C ASN A 134 -1.11 -3.15 11.19
N LYS A 135 -0.45 -3.68 10.16
CA LYS A 135 -1.06 -3.85 8.84
C LYS A 135 -2.20 -4.85 8.86
N LEU A 136 -2.05 -6.00 9.54
CA LEU A 136 -3.10 -7.00 9.68
C LEU A 136 -4.29 -6.47 10.51
N ILE A 137 -4.00 -5.80 11.63
CA ILE A 137 -5.01 -5.16 12.48
C ILE A 137 -5.79 -4.08 11.71
N GLY A 138 -5.08 -3.23 10.95
CA GLY A 138 -5.69 -2.22 10.09
C GLY A 138 -6.62 -2.83 9.05
N LEU A 139 -6.20 -3.95 8.45
CA LEU A 139 -7.00 -4.65 7.46
C LEU A 139 -8.27 -5.27 8.06
N MET A 140 -8.19 -5.90 9.22
CA MET A 140 -9.37 -6.41 9.95
C MET A 140 -10.31 -5.26 10.33
N ARG A 141 -9.75 -4.13 10.79
CA ARG A 141 -10.52 -2.92 11.09
C ARG A 141 -11.30 -2.41 9.87
N ASP A 142 -10.67 -2.42 8.70
CA ASP A 142 -11.33 -1.98 7.45
C ASP A 142 -12.46 -2.93 7.04
N ILE A 143 -12.29 -4.25 7.22
CA ILE A 143 -13.34 -5.24 6.96
C ILE A 143 -14.53 -5.03 7.91
N ILE A 144 -14.30 -4.83 9.20
CA ILE A 144 -15.35 -4.60 10.18
C ILE A 144 -16.05 -3.25 9.96
N ARG A 145 -15.32 -2.20 9.53
CA ARG A 145 -15.93 -0.92 9.13
C ARG A 145 -16.83 -1.10 7.92
N TYR A 146 -16.36 -1.81 6.90
CA TYR A 146 -17.18 -2.12 5.72
C TYR A 146 -18.46 -2.88 6.12
N ALA A 147 -18.35 -3.82 7.04
CA ALA A 147 -19.52 -4.54 7.59
C ALA A 147 -20.48 -3.59 8.31
N LYS A 148 -19.96 -2.68 9.14
CA LYS A 148 -20.78 -1.68 9.84
C LYS A 148 -21.53 -0.77 8.86
N ASP A 149 -20.84 -0.29 7.81
CA ASP A 149 -21.40 0.68 6.88
C ASP A 149 -22.46 0.06 5.94
N ASN A 150 -22.33 -1.24 5.62
CA ASN A 150 -23.23 -1.91 4.66
C ASN A 150 -24.32 -2.76 5.33
N TYR A 151 -24.10 -3.20 6.57
CA TYR A 151 -24.99 -4.15 7.27
C TYR A 151 -25.52 -3.61 8.60
N ASP A 152 -25.24 -2.35 8.94
CA ASP A 152 -25.67 -1.67 10.18
C ASP A 152 -25.35 -2.46 11.47
N ILE A 153 -24.19 -3.12 11.48
CA ILE A 153 -23.75 -3.97 12.60
C ILE A 153 -23.18 -3.12 13.72
N ASN A 154 -23.60 -3.40 14.95
CA ASN A 154 -23.01 -2.77 16.13
C ASN A 154 -21.59 -3.32 16.39
N SER A 155 -20.59 -2.63 15.90
CA SER A 155 -19.21 -3.10 15.89
C SER A 155 -18.42 -2.67 17.13
N LYS A 156 -18.88 -3.05 18.33
CA LYS A 156 -18.09 -2.83 19.57
C LYS A 156 -16.66 -3.38 19.49
N VAL A 157 -16.43 -4.38 18.61
CA VAL A 157 -15.12 -4.99 18.39
C VAL A 157 -14.10 -4.05 17.73
N LEU A 158 -14.52 -2.93 17.11
CA LEU A 158 -13.58 -1.95 16.54
C LEU A 158 -12.66 -1.32 17.58
N SER A 159 -13.10 -1.17 18.82
CA SER A 159 -12.27 -0.62 19.90
C SER A 159 -11.11 -1.54 20.29
N LEU A 160 -11.22 -2.85 20.00
CA LEU A 160 -10.15 -3.82 20.27
C LEU A 160 -9.07 -3.83 19.19
N LEU A 161 -9.41 -3.39 17.97
CA LEU A 161 -8.50 -3.38 16.82
C LEU A 161 -7.63 -2.11 16.82
N GLN A 162 -6.94 -1.86 17.93
CA GLN A 162 -6.00 -0.75 18.03
C GLN A 162 -4.61 -1.15 17.53
N SER A 163 -3.87 -0.17 17.01
CA SER A 163 -2.49 -0.41 16.59
C SER A 163 -1.62 -0.67 17.81
N VAL A 164 -0.77 -1.68 17.71
CA VAL A 164 0.27 -1.96 18.68
C VAL A 164 1.26 -0.80 18.68
N LYS A 165 1.55 -0.24 19.86
CA LYS A 165 2.55 0.81 20.01
C LYS A 165 3.95 0.19 19.96
N ASP A 166 4.84 0.85 19.27
CA ASP A 166 6.25 0.51 19.30
C ASP A 166 6.84 1.19 20.55
N GLU A 167 7.08 0.41 21.59
CA GLU A 167 7.69 0.86 22.85
C GLU A 167 9.22 0.82 22.80
N SER A 168 9.79 0.34 21.69
CA SER A 168 11.24 0.40 21.50
C SER A 168 11.69 1.85 21.58
N PRO A 169 12.85 2.13 22.21
CA PRO A 169 13.42 3.47 22.27
C PRO A 169 13.46 4.05 20.86
N ILE A 170 13.06 5.30 20.70
CA ILE A 170 13.13 6.01 19.41
C ILE A 170 14.63 6.22 19.09
N GLU A 171 15.33 5.13 18.84
CA GLU A 171 16.52 5.20 18.01
C GLU A 171 16.01 5.55 16.60
N LYS A 172 16.33 6.77 16.15
CA LYS A 172 16.17 7.10 14.73
C LYS A 172 16.79 5.94 13.98
N GLU A 173 15.95 5.09 13.32
CA GLU A 173 16.44 3.98 12.51
C GLU A 173 17.53 4.56 11.61
N LYS A 174 18.78 4.37 11.99
CA LYS A 174 19.89 4.76 11.12
C LYS A 174 19.67 4.05 9.82
N LEU A 175 19.62 4.80 8.74
CA LEU A 175 19.44 4.22 7.41
C LEU A 175 20.60 3.23 7.18
N THR A 176 20.33 1.95 7.32
CA THR A 176 21.36 0.90 7.22
C THR A 176 21.41 0.28 5.82
N ASN A 177 20.33 0.43 5.04
CA ASN A 177 20.17 -0.18 3.73
C ASN A 177 20.73 0.71 2.60
N PHE A 178 21.97 1.14 2.73
CA PHE A 178 22.67 1.90 1.66
C PHE A 178 24.17 1.69 1.78
N TRP A 179 24.91 1.92 0.70
CA TRP A 179 26.36 1.98 0.68
C TRP A 179 26.87 3.40 0.57
N THR A 180 27.98 3.68 1.26
CA THR A 180 28.82 4.84 0.98
C THR A 180 29.50 4.69 -0.40
N TYR A 181 30.11 5.76 -0.91
CA TYR A 181 30.83 5.68 -2.17
C TYR A 181 32.02 4.71 -2.12
N GLU A 182 32.72 4.61 -0.98
CA GLU A 182 33.82 3.67 -0.79
C GLU A 182 33.32 2.21 -0.76
N GLU A 183 32.23 1.91 -0.07
CA GLU A 183 31.58 0.59 -0.07
C GLU A 183 31.12 0.21 -1.48
N TRP A 184 30.58 1.17 -2.25
CA TRP A 184 30.21 0.97 -3.64
C TRP A 184 31.41 0.62 -4.50
N LYS A 185 32.53 1.39 -4.40
CA LYS A 185 33.77 1.11 -5.13
C LYS A 185 34.34 -0.27 -4.79
N GLN A 186 34.25 -0.67 -3.53
CA GLN A 186 34.66 -2.00 -3.10
C GLN A 186 33.80 -3.07 -3.75
N PHE A 187 32.47 -2.93 -3.70
CA PHE A 187 31.51 -3.88 -4.26
C PHE A 187 31.72 -4.08 -5.77
N ILE A 188 31.74 -2.99 -6.54
CA ILE A 188 31.72 -3.05 -8.00
C ILE A 188 32.99 -3.69 -8.60
N LYS A 189 34.10 -3.69 -7.87
CA LYS A 189 35.35 -4.36 -8.28
C LYS A 189 35.24 -5.87 -8.36
N TYR A 190 34.31 -6.46 -7.62
CA TYR A 190 34.12 -7.93 -7.57
C TYR A 190 33.04 -8.41 -8.56
N VAL A 191 32.39 -7.49 -9.27
CA VAL A 191 31.37 -7.83 -10.26
C VAL A 191 32.08 -8.07 -11.59
N ASP A 192 32.28 -9.35 -11.91
CA ASP A 192 33.02 -9.81 -13.11
C ASP A 192 32.07 -10.08 -14.31
N ASP A 193 30.79 -10.28 -14.09
CA ASP A 193 29.79 -10.40 -15.14
C ASP A 193 29.43 -9.00 -15.72
N GLU A 194 29.66 -8.80 -17.03
CA GLU A 194 29.44 -7.51 -17.72
C GLU A 194 27.98 -7.03 -17.65
N TYR A 195 27.04 -7.96 -17.69
CA TYR A 195 25.62 -7.62 -17.62
C TYR A 195 25.23 -7.14 -16.22
N TYR A 196 25.61 -7.86 -15.16
CA TYR A 196 25.35 -7.42 -13.78
C TYR A 196 26.17 -6.19 -13.40
N TYR A 197 27.36 -6.03 -13.94
CA TYR A 197 28.13 -4.80 -13.81
C TYR A 197 27.36 -3.61 -14.35
N LEU A 198 26.76 -3.71 -15.53
CA LEU A 198 25.90 -2.67 -16.09
C LEU A 198 24.64 -2.44 -15.21
N VAL A 199 23.93 -3.49 -14.80
CA VAL A 199 22.70 -3.40 -13.99
C VAL A 199 22.98 -2.67 -12.67
N PHE A 200 24.03 -3.03 -11.95
CA PHE A 200 24.37 -2.41 -10.67
C PHE A 200 24.82 -0.98 -10.82
N ASN A 201 25.64 -0.66 -11.85
CA ASN A 201 25.99 0.71 -12.18
C ASN A 201 24.76 1.55 -12.52
N PHE A 202 23.82 0.99 -13.28
CA PHE A 202 22.58 1.69 -13.62
C PHE A 202 21.76 2.03 -12.37
N LEU A 203 21.53 1.04 -11.50
CA LEU A 203 20.80 1.24 -10.24
C LEU A 203 21.47 2.29 -9.35
N TYR A 204 22.81 2.21 -9.22
CA TYR A 204 23.57 3.13 -8.36
C TYR A 204 23.60 4.56 -8.88
N PHE A 205 23.85 4.77 -10.17
CA PHE A 205 24.01 6.12 -10.73
C PHE A 205 22.71 6.78 -11.17
N THR A 206 21.60 6.06 -11.27
CA THR A 206 20.29 6.67 -11.60
C THR A 206 19.36 6.79 -10.40
N GLY A 207 19.51 5.98 -9.37
CA GLY A 207 18.61 5.91 -8.24
C GLY A 207 17.18 5.48 -8.58
N CYS A 208 16.97 4.89 -9.77
CA CYS A 208 15.67 4.40 -10.20
C CYS A 208 15.17 3.25 -9.29
N ARG A 209 13.85 3.20 -9.09
CA ARG A 209 13.25 2.05 -8.39
C ARG A 209 13.43 0.79 -9.21
N ILE A 210 13.69 -0.35 -8.57
CA ILE A 210 13.91 -1.61 -9.30
C ILE A 210 12.77 -1.98 -10.26
N GLY A 211 11.51 -1.70 -9.88
CA GLY A 211 10.37 -1.92 -10.78
C GLY A 211 10.36 -0.99 -12.00
N GLU A 212 10.91 0.22 -11.88
CA GLU A 212 11.12 1.14 -13.00
C GLU A 212 12.18 0.58 -13.94
N VAL A 213 13.33 0.16 -13.39
CA VAL A 213 14.46 -0.44 -14.16
C VAL A 213 14.01 -1.69 -14.92
N MET A 214 13.26 -2.58 -14.27
CA MET A 214 12.74 -3.79 -14.91
C MET A 214 11.74 -3.52 -16.05
N ALA A 215 11.16 -2.32 -16.11
CA ALA A 215 10.18 -1.94 -17.12
C ALA A 215 10.79 -1.21 -18.32
N LEU A 216 12.08 -0.84 -18.28
CA LEU A 216 12.72 -0.04 -19.32
C LEU A 216 12.90 -0.82 -20.62
N ASN A 217 12.50 -0.18 -21.72
CA ASN A 217 12.78 -0.62 -23.08
C ASN A 217 13.80 0.33 -23.73
N TRP A 218 14.38 -0.08 -24.86
CA TRP A 218 15.34 0.75 -25.57
C TRP A 218 14.76 2.07 -26.07
N HIS A 219 13.45 2.16 -26.35
CA HIS A 219 12.75 3.43 -26.66
C HIS A 219 12.82 4.46 -25.54
N ASP A 220 12.96 4.03 -24.29
CA ASP A 220 13.00 4.95 -23.15
C ASP A 220 14.34 5.69 -23.05
N LEU A 221 15.37 5.25 -23.79
CA LEU A 221 16.74 5.77 -23.75
C LEU A 221 17.04 6.69 -24.93
N ASP A 222 17.34 7.95 -24.63
CA ASP A 222 17.79 8.93 -25.60
C ASP A 222 19.33 9.07 -25.54
N PHE A 223 20.01 8.42 -26.46
CA PHE A 223 21.46 8.45 -26.56
C PHE A 223 22.03 9.83 -26.90
N LYS A 224 21.24 10.66 -27.62
CA LYS A 224 21.68 12.00 -28.06
C LYS A 224 21.65 12.99 -26.89
N ASN A 225 20.53 12.99 -26.16
CA ASN A 225 20.33 13.87 -25.02
C ASN A 225 20.86 13.27 -23.71
N LYS A 226 21.38 12.04 -23.72
CA LYS A 226 21.90 11.30 -22.56
C LYS A 226 20.87 11.20 -21.45
N THR A 227 19.61 10.92 -21.78
CA THR A 227 18.52 10.83 -20.81
C THR A 227 17.76 9.52 -20.94
N ILE A 228 17.16 9.08 -19.84
CA ILE A 228 16.21 7.97 -19.82
C ILE A 228 14.87 8.40 -19.27
N SER A 229 13.79 8.02 -19.94
CA SER A 229 12.43 8.37 -19.58
C SER A 229 11.84 7.31 -18.66
N ILE A 230 11.47 7.71 -17.45
CA ILE A 230 10.83 6.84 -16.46
C ILE A 230 9.32 7.12 -16.47
N THR A 231 8.56 6.28 -17.20
CA THR A 231 7.12 6.48 -17.41
C THR A 231 6.29 5.27 -16.96
N LYS A 232 6.95 4.19 -16.57
CA LYS A 232 6.30 2.90 -16.26
C LYS A 232 7.06 2.15 -15.16
N SER A 233 6.39 1.21 -14.55
CA SER A 233 6.98 0.33 -13.52
C SER A 233 6.42 -1.07 -13.67
N LEU A 234 7.27 -2.07 -13.58
CA LEU A 234 6.92 -3.48 -13.63
C LEU A 234 6.72 -4.02 -12.22
N ASN A 235 5.56 -4.67 -12.03
CA ASN A 235 5.27 -5.44 -10.82
C ASN A 235 5.29 -6.93 -11.19
N ALA A 236 6.29 -7.65 -10.71
CA ALA A 236 6.39 -9.08 -10.93
C ALA A 236 5.33 -9.82 -10.09
N LYS A 237 4.75 -10.89 -10.67
CA LYS A 237 3.83 -11.81 -10.02
C LYS A 237 2.58 -11.13 -9.44
N VAL A 238 1.70 -10.68 -10.32
CA VAL A 238 0.42 -10.05 -9.96
C VAL A 238 -0.72 -11.00 -10.32
N GLY A 239 -1.26 -11.69 -9.33
CA GLY A 239 -2.29 -12.71 -9.55
C GLY A 239 -1.77 -13.87 -10.40
N ASN A 240 -2.52 -14.23 -11.45
CA ASN A 240 -2.15 -15.28 -12.40
C ASN A 240 -1.20 -14.80 -13.51
N LYS A 241 -0.83 -13.50 -13.53
CA LYS A 241 0.10 -12.95 -14.52
C LYS A 241 1.52 -13.02 -13.99
N SER A 242 2.48 -13.34 -14.86
CA SER A 242 3.90 -13.34 -14.53
C SER A 242 4.39 -11.93 -14.14
N TYR A 243 3.88 -10.89 -14.77
CA TYR A 243 4.12 -9.48 -14.43
C TYR A 243 3.00 -8.58 -14.97
N VAL A 244 2.94 -7.35 -14.42
CA VAL A 244 2.06 -6.28 -14.91
C VAL A 244 2.87 -4.98 -14.97
N ILE A 245 2.88 -4.36 -16.14
CA ILE A 245 3.43 -3.00 -16.30
C ILE A 245 2.31 -2.02 -15.97
N THR A 246 2.59 -1.07 -15.09
CA THR A 246 1.65 -0.03 -14.64
C THR A 246 2.26 1.34 -14.80
N SER A 247 1.42 2.37 -14.94
CA SER A 247 1.87 3.74 -14.76
C SER A 247 2.45 3.96 -13.36
N PRO A 248 3.36 4.91 -13.17
CA PRO A 248 3.88 5.26 -11.85
C PRO A 248 2.77 5.63 -10.87
N LYS A 249 3.07 5.56 -9.57
CA LYS A 249 2.07 5.80 -8.51
C LYS A 249 1.66 7.27 -8.41
N THR A 250 2.55 8.20 -8.76
CA THR A 250 2.35 9.65 -8.65
C THR A 250 2.85 10.34 -9.91
N SER A 251 2.35 11.54 -10.19
CA SER A 251 2.82 12.39 -11.31
C SER A 251 4.33 12.67 -11.22
N ASN A 252 4.85 12.89 -10.03
CA ASN A 252 6.27 13.17 -9.79
C ASN A 252 7.17 11.96 -10.15
N SER A 253 6.61 10.77 -10.24
CA SER A 253 7.38 9.58 -10.65
C SER A 253 7.63 9.52 -12.15
N VAL A 254 6.87 10.27 -12.97
CA VAL A 254 7.13 10.44 -14.41
C VAL A 254 8.20 11.50 -14.56
N ARG A 255 9.38 11.12 -15.05
CA ARG A 255 10.54 11.99 -15.12
C ARG A 255 11.53 11.54 -16.17
N LYS A 256 12.44 12.43 -16.57
CA LYS A 256 13.65 12.10 -17.31
C LYS A 256 14.84 12.14 -16.36
N VAL A 257 15.70 11.14 -16.45
CA VAL A 257 16.91 11.04 -15.63
C VAL A 257 18.12 11.16 -16.55
N GLU A 258 18.98 12.14 -16.29
CA GLU A 258 20.24 12.29 -16.99
C GLU A 258 21.22 11.17 -16.63
N ILE A 259 21.93 10.66 -17.63
CA ILE A 259 22.85 9.53 -17.53
C ILE A 259 24.28 10.04 -17.59
N PRO A 260 25.13 9.75 -16.58
CA PRO A 260 26.54 10.06 -16.62
C PRO A 260 27.28 9.40 -17.79
N ASP A 261 28.30 10.06 -18.34
CA ASP A 261 29.02 9.58 -19.53
C ASP A 261 29.57 8.14 -19.40
N GLY A 262 30.08 7.79 -18.23
CA GLY A 262 30.57 6.43 -17.97
C GLY A 262 29.48 5.37 -18.10
N LEU A 263 28.28 5.63 -17.53
CA LEU A 263 27.13 4.74 -17.65
C LEU A 263 26.58 4.70 -19.08
N LEU A 264 26.56 5.85 -19.77
CA LEU A 264 26.12 5.94 -21.15
C LEU A 264 27.00 5.09 -22.07
N LYS A 265 28.32 5.04 -21.83
CA LYS A 265 29.26 4.18 -22.57
C LYS A 265 28.91 2.70 -22.39
N LEU A 266 28.65 2.27 -21.16
CA LEU A 266 28.23 0.89 -20.88
C LEU A 266 26.91 0.54 -21.60
N LEU A 267 25.93 1.43 -21.56
CA LEU A 267 24.64 1.25 -22.24
C LEU A 267 24.81 1.16 -23.77
N LYS A 268 25.70 1.97 -24.37
CA LYS A 268 26.00 1.90 -25.81
C LYS A 268 26.65 0.56 -26.21
N THR A 269 27.57 0.06 -25.39
CA THR A 269 28.20 -1.26 -25.62
C THR A 269 27.13 -2.35 -25.53
N HIS A 270 26.29 -2.32 -24.49
CA HIS A 270 25.21 -3.30 -24.32
C HIS A 270 24.21 -3.24 -25.50
N TYR A 271 23.75 -2.05 -25.91
CA TYR A 271 22.88 -1.87 -27.08
C TYR A 271 23.49 -2.46 -28.35
N SER A 272 24.77 -2.23 -28.58
CA SER A 272 25.48 -2.76 -29.75
C SER A 272 25.58 -4.28 -29.73
N ASN A 273 25.69 -4.89 -28.56
CA ASN A 273 25.67 -6.34 -28.40
C ASN A 273 24.29 -6.92 -28.63
N GLU A 274 23.24 -6.30 -28.04
CA GLU A 274 21.84 -6.70 -28.21
C GLU A 274 21.38 -6.63 -29.65
N LYS A 275 21.80 -5.65 -30.44
CA LYS A 275 21.50 -5.51 -31.88
C LYS A 275 21.99 -6.68 -32.74
N ARG A 276 22.89 -7.51 -32.24
CA ARG A 276 23.37 -8.72 -32.96
C ARG A 276 22.43 -9.90 -32.77
N ILE A 277 21.46 -9.79 -31.84
CA ILE A 277 20.49 -10.84 -31.56
C ILE A 277 19.45 -10.85 -32.68
N PHE A 278 19.08 -12.04 -33.13
CA PHE A 278 18.05 -12.22 -34.15
C PHE A 278 16.71 -11.63 -33.67
N ASN A 279 16.03 -10.90 -34.56
CA ASN A 279 14.77 -10.18 -34.27
C ASN A 279 14.85 -9.10 -33.17
N PHE A 280 16.05 -8.54 -32.92
CA PHE A 280 16.14 -7.40 -32.01
C PHE A 280 15.27 -6.23 -32.48
N ASN A 281 14.58 -5.59 -31.52
CA ASN A 281 13.87 -4.34 -31.73
C ASN A 281 13.89 -3.52 -30.43
N ASP A 282 13.58 -2.24 -30.53
CA ASP A 282 13.64 -1.31 -29.41
C ASP A 282 12.50 -1.46 -28.39
N ASP A 283 11.51 -2.34 -28.63
CA ASP A 283 10.49 -2.75 -27.67
C ASP A 283 11.03 -3.74 -26.61
N MET A 284 12.18 -4.37 -26.89
CA MET A 284 12.82 -5.27 -25.94
C MET A 284 13.29 -4.53 -24.70
N PHE A 285 13.32 -5.25 -23.57
CA PHE A 285 13.77 -4.69 -22.31
C PHE A 285 15.27 -4.41 -22.34
N ILE A 286 15.71 -3.25 -21.83
CA ILE A 286 17.14 -2.92 -21.66
C ILE A 286 17.81 -3.97 -20.76
N PHE A 287 17.12 -4.32 -19.68
CA PHE A 287 17.58 -5.33 -18.73
C PHE A 287 16.71 -6.58 -18.86
N GLY A 288 17.17 -7.49 -19.69
CA GLY A 288 16.49 -8.74 -20.00
C GLY A 288 16.61 -9.15 -21.45
N ASN A 289 15.75 -8.71 -22.29
CA ASN A 289 15.60 -8.92 -23.74
C ASN A 289 14.09 -8.99 -24.07
N VAL A 290 13.59 -10.14 -24.55
CA VAL A 290 12.15 -10.42 -24.70
C VAL A 290 11.45 -10.49 -23.33
N ASN A 291 12.13 -11.04 -22.33
CA ASN A 291 11.66 -11.09 -20.95
C ASN A 291 12.40 -10.07 -20.09
N HIS A 292 11.72 -9.48 -19.12
CA HIS A 292 12.34 -8.55 -18.18
C HIS A 292 13.35 -9.24 -17.24
N LEU A 293 14.28 -8.48 -16.67
CA LEU A 293 15.17 -8.94 -15.60
C LEU A 293 14.36 -9.55 -14.44
N ALA A 294 14.69 -10.79 -14.07
CA ALA A 294 14.05 -11.45 -12.94
C ALA A 294 14.62 -10.91 -11.61
N LEU A 295 13.74 -10.37 -10.76
CA LEU A 295 14.14 -9.82 -9.46
C LEU A 295 14.80 -10.85 -8.54
N THR A 296 14.37 -12.11 -8.61
CA THR A 296 14.95 -13.22 -7.84
C THR A 296 16.40 -13.44 -8.24
N THR A 297 16.68 -13.51 -9.54
CA THR A 297 18.03 -13.70 -10.09
C THR A 297 18.93 -12.53 -9.74
N LEU A 298 18.43 -11.28 -9.89
CA LEU A 298 19.18 -10.08 -9.47
C LEU A 298 19.58 -10.15 -7.98
N ARG A 299 18.65 -10.58 -7.11
CA ARG A 299 18.95 -10.72 -5.67
C ARG A 299 20.01 -11.79 -5.39
N THR A 300 19.96 -12.91 -6.08
CA THR A 300 20.95 -13.98 -5.93
C THR A 300 22.34 -13.46 -6.26
N HIS A 301 22.53 -12.84 -7.43
CA HIS A 301 23.83 -12.28 -7.81
C HIS A 301 24.26 -11.11 -6.90
N LEU A 302 23.32 -10.25 -6.47
CA LEU A 302 23.64 -9.20 -5.51
C LEU A 302 24.18 -9.80 -4.20
N ASP A 303 23.52 -10.82 -3.65
CA ASP A 303 23.94 -11.47 -2.40
C ASP A 303 25.28 -12.21 -2.57
N GLU A 304 25.58 -12.79 -3.74
CA GLU A 304 26.87 -13.43 -4.09
C GLU A 304 28.00 -12.38 -4.11
N TYR A 305 27.84 -11.29 -4.85
CA TYR A 305 28.88 -10.25 -4.94
C TYR A 305 29.06 -9.49 -3.63
N ILE A 306 28.01 -9.33 -2.80
CA ILE A 306 28.14 -8.79 -1.43
C ILE A 306 29.04 -9.69 -0.59
N LYS A 307 28.88 -11.01 -0.65
CA LYS A 307 29.73 -11.96 0.08
C LYS A 307 31.20 -11.86 -0.37
N LEU A 308 31.45 -11.80 -1.69
CA LEU A 308 32.80 -11.69 -2.25
C LEU A 308 33.47 -10.37 -1.85
N SER A 309 32.75 -9.27 -1.96
CA SER A 309 33.27 -7.92 -1.66
C SER A 309 33.33 -7.59 -0.18
N LYS A 310 32.69 -8.40 0.68
CA LYS A 310 32.60 -8.21 2.15
C LYS A 310 32.01 -6.86 2.58
N VAL A 311 31.19 -6.25 1.73
CA VAL A 311 30.44 -5.03 2.09
C VAL A 311 29.17 -5.41 2.86
N LYS A 312 28.58 -4.44 3.58
CA LYS A 312 27.30 -4.70 4.27
C LYS A 312 26.19 -5.04 3.28
N ARG A 313 25.28 -5.92 3.70
CA ARG A 313 24.15 -6.32 2.86
C ARG A 313 23.16 -5.18 2.67
N ILE A 314 22.80 -4.93 1.41
CA ILE A 314 21.69 -4.06 1.03
C ILE A 314 20.68 -4.83 0.15
N THR A 315 19.48 -4.28 0.02
CA THR A 315 18.48 -4.77 -0.92
C THR A 315 18.59 -4.03 -2.27
N PRO A 316 17.96 -4.50 -3.36
CA PRO A 316 17.91 -3.74 -4.62
C PRO A 316 17.35 -2.30 -4.45
N HIS A 317 16.51 -2.05 -3.45
CA HIS A 317 16.08 -0.68 -3.12
C HIS A 317 17.18 0.14 -2.44
N GLY A 318 18.12 -0.53 -1.79
CA GLY A 318 19.29 0.10 -1.16
C GLY A 318 20.17 0.87 -2.14
N PHE A 319 20.22 0.48 -3.42
CA PHE A 319 20.93 1.27 -4.45
C PHE A 319 20.36 2.68 -4.59
N ARG A 320 19.05 2.83 -4.51
CA ARG A 320 18.42 4.16 -4.53
C ARG A 320 18.79 4.97 -3.29
N HIS A 321 18.82 4.34 -2.11
CA HIS A 321 19.30 5.00 -0.90
C HIS A 321 20.77 5.40 -1.02
N SER A 322 21.61 4.54 -1.61
CA SER A 322 23.02 4.82 -1.87
C SER A 322 23.21 6.00 -2.84
N HIS A 323 22.39 6.05 -3.90
CA HIS A 323 22.40 7.15 -4.86
C HIS A 323 22.08 8.49 -4.19
N VAL A 324 21.02 8.54 -3.39
CA VAL A 324 20.63 9.76 -2.66
C VAL A 324 21.70 10.14 -1.64
N SER A 325 22.23 9.18 -0.89
CA SER A 325 23.33 9.42 0.06
C SER A 325 24.56 10.00 -0.63
N LEU A 326 24.92 9.49 -1.84
CA LEU A 326 25.99 10.03 -2.64
C LEU A 326 25.74 11.50 -3.04
N LEU A 327 24.54 11.81 -3.53
CA LEU A 327 24.21 13.18 -3.96
C LEU A 327 24.18 14.15 -2.78
N VAL A 328 23.66 13.71 -1.61
CA VAL A 328 23.72 14.49 -0.37
C VAL A 328 25.18 14.74 0.05
N TYR A 329 26.03 13.72 0.01
CA TYR A 329 27.46 13.85 0.30
C TYR A 329 28.18 14.82 -0.64
N LEU A 330 27.76 14.85 -1.92
CA LEU A 330 28.29 15.79 -2.93
C LEU A 330 27.71 17.21 -2.80
N GLY A 331 26.79 17.45 -1.85
CA GLY A 331 26.20 18.76 -1.59
C GLY A 331 25.09 19.17 -2.56
N CYS A 332 24.47 18.21 -3.25
CA CYS A 332 23.33 18.48 -4.11
C CYS A 332 22.11 18.93 -3.29
N ASP A 333 21.35 19.88 -3.82
CA ASP A 333 20.12 20.37 -3.19
C ASP A 333 19.05 19.26 -3.09
N PHE A 334 18.30 19.22 -2.00
CA PHE A 334 17.24 18.22 -1.77
C PHE A 334 16.13 18.28 -2.82
N ARG A 335 15.88 19.44 -3.42
CA ARG A 335 14.90 19.62 -4.47
C ARG A 335 15.35 18.89 -5.74
N ASP A 336 16.61 19.09 -6.15
CA ASP A 336 17.19 18.45 -7.33
C ASP A 336 17.26 16.94 -7.16
N ILE A 337 17.63 16.50 -5.95
CA ILE A 337 17.62 15.07 -5.60
C ILE A 337 16.20 14.50 -5.71
N ALA A 338 15.19 15.18 -5.13
CA ALA A 338 13.80 14.72 -5.14
C ALA A 338 13.25 14.64 -6.58
N GLU A 339 13.52 15.62 -7.42
CA GLU A 339 13.15 15.63 -8.83
C GLU A 339 13.79 14.46 -9.58
N ARG A 340 15.10 14.28 -9.41
CA ARG A 340 15.87 13.21 -10.06
C ARG A 340 15.35 11.83 -9.73
N ILE A 341 15.06 11.58 -8.46
CA ILE A 341 14.57 10.25 -8.04
C ILE A 341 13.04 10.10 -8.17
N GLY A 342 12.30 11.17 -8.45
CA GLY A 342 10.83 11.17 -8.54
C GLY A 342 10.18 10.87 -7.18
N ASP A 343 10.53 11.67 -6.18
CA ASP A 343 9.97 11.63 -4.83
C ASP A 343 9.61 13.04 -4.35
N THR A 344 9.12 13.20 -3.13
CA THR A 344 8.88 14.52 -2.55
C THR A 344 10.10 15.02 -1.78
N ILE A 345 10.31 16.34 -1.77
CA ILE A 345 11.39 16.98 -1.00
C ILE A 345 11.30 16.56 0.47
N THR A 346 10.10 16.56 1.04
CA THR A 346 9.86 16.15 2.42
C THR A 346 10.32 14.71 2.71
N MET A 347 10.10 13.77 1.77
CA MET A 347 10.57 12.38 1.92
C MET A 347 12.09 12.30 1.90
N VAL A 348 12.75 13.04 0.99
CA VAL A 348 14.21 13.09 0.92
C VAL A 348 14.78 13.71 2.20
N GLN A 349 14.28 14.86 2.63
CA GLN A 349 14.72 15.53 3.86
C GLN A 349 14.54 14.65 5.09
N ASN A 350 13.35 14.11 5.32
CA ASN A 350 13.09 13.26 6.50
C ASN A 350 14.00 12.04 6.56
N THR A 351 14.40 11.51 5.39
CA THR A 351 15.22 10.30 5.33
C THR A 351 16.72 10.59 5.41
N TYR A 352 17.19 11.70 4.81
CA TYR A 352 18.63 11.91 4.58
C TYR A 352 19.20 13.20 5.20
N TYR A 353 18.38 14.06 5.82
CA TYR A 353 18.85 15.31 6.43
C TYR A 353 20.00 15.14 7.40
N HIS A 354 19.98 14.03 8.18
CA HIS A 354 21.03 13.71 9.14
C HIS A 354 22.39 13.33 8.51
N MET A 355 22.42 13.11 7.21
CA MET A 355 23.65 12.81 6.44
C MET A 355 24.27 14.05 5.85
N TYR A 356 23.56 15.20 5.88
CA TYR A 356 24.10 16.45 5.35
C TYR A 356 25.28 16.88 6.23
N PRO A 357 26.45 17.20 5.66
CA PRO A 357 27.56 17.75 6.44
C PRO A 357 27.04 18.96 7.22
N GLU A 358 27.43 19.07 8.50
CA GLU A 358 26.89 20.08 9.39
C GLU A 358 27.04 21.51 8.84
N GLU A 359 25.97 22.04 8.24
CA GLU A 359 25.87 23.44 7.82
C GLU A 359 25.67 24.40 9.02
N LYS A 360 25.70 23.89 10.25
CA LYS A 360 25.54 24.74 11.44
C LYS A 360 26.62 25.85 11.55
N SER A 361 27.80 25.62 10.98
CA SER A 361 28.87 26.62 10.94
C SER A 361 28.69 27.64 9.81
N LYS A 362 28.15 27.24 8.64
CA LYS A 362 28.02 28.10 7.48
C LYS A 362 27.12 29.33 7.70
N ALA A 363 26.01 29.17 8.44
CA ALA A 363 25.14 30.30 8.75
C ALA A 363 25.87 31.34 9.63
N VAL A 364 26.65 30.89 10.59
CA VAL A 364 27.47 31.78 11.47
C VAL A 364 28.61 32.36 10.68
N GLU A 365 29.28 31.60 9.81
CA GLU A 365 30.34 32.11 8.91
C GLU A 365 29.80 33.19 7.97
N LEU A 366 28.62 32.94 7.34
CA LEU A 366 27.98 33.95 6.48
C LEU A 366 27.54 35.20 7.26
N LEU A 367 27.03 35.05 8.48
CA LEU A 367 26.69 36.20 9.32
C LEU A 367 27.94 36.99 9.75
N ASN A 368 29.07 36.33 9.92
CA ASN A 368 30.36 36.99 10.25
C ASN A 368 30.99 37.71 9.06
N THR A 369 30.46 37.53 7.85
CA THR A 369 30.91 38.27 6.64
C THR A 369 30.15 39.59 6.41
N LEU A 370 29.12 39.86 7.24
CA LEU A 370 28.37 41.14 7.23
C LEU A 370 29.01 42.17 8.15
#